data_6baf25f61af3dc9a9f382abb183ce373
#
_entry.id   6baf25f61af3dc9a9f382abb183ce373
#
_cell.length_a   1.000
_cell.length_b   1.000
_cell.length_c   1.000
_cell.angle_alpha   90.00
_cell.angle_beta   90.00
_cell.angle_gamma   90.00
#
_symmetry.space_group_name_H-M   'P 1'
#
loop_
_entity.id
_entity.type
_entity.pdbx_description
1 polymer ?
#
loop_
_entity_poly.entity_id
_entity_poly.type
_entity_poly.pdbx_seq_one_letter_code
_entity_poly.pdbx_strand_id
1 'polypeptide(L)'
;MESKSSNEIIKEINNLKLKHNYNHINVKELRTLPSFDGIAEFKFKSFSFKMLNIAKDDGVVLKYLWRDKYENTSLNLWYDITRDDGFSIDIGAHTGIYSIIGSINKKLPLMVSIEPHFLNYGRLLDNLKINS
;
A
#
# COMPACT_ATOMS: atom_id res chain seq x y z
N MET A 1 -14.36 -26.26 -6.87
CA MET A 1 -13.59 -25.29 -7.64
C MET A 1 -12.27 -25.11 -6.89
N GLU A 2 -11.15 -25.44 -7.51
CA GLU A 2 -9.84 -25.15 -6.93
C GLU A 2 -9.63 -23.64 -6.89
N SER A 3 -9.23 -23.13 -5.74
CA SER A 3 -8.90 -21.69 -5.61
C SER A 3 -7.62 -21.39 -6.38
N LYS A 4 -7.63 -20.36 -7.23
CA LYS A 4 -6.44 -19.90 -7.94
C LYS A 4 -5.35 -19.50 -6.93
N SER A 5 -4.11 -19.83 -7.24
CA SER A 5 -2.96 -19.35 -6.45
C SER A 5 -2.78 -17.84 -6.60
N SER A 6 -2.12 -17.19 -5.63
CA SER A 6 -1.81 -15.74 -5.70
C SER A 6 -1.04 -15.38 -6.99
N ASN A 7 -0.13 -16.24 -7.45
CA ASN A 7 0.63 -16.01 -8.68
C ASN A 7 -0.25 -16.03 -9.95
N GLU A 8 -1.25 -16.91 -9.99
CA GLU A 8 -2.21 -16.97 -11.10
C GLU A 8 -3.10 -15.73 -11.12
N ILE A 9 -3.54 -15.27 -9.95
CA ILE A 9 -4.32 -14.04 -9.82
C ILE A 9 -3.51 -12.81 -10.22
N ILE A 10 -2.24 -12.71 -9.82
CA ILE A 10 -1.34 -11.61 -10.23
C ILE A 10 -1.14 -11.59 -11.75
N LYS A 11 -0.98 -12.74 -12.40
CA LYS A 11 -0.90 -12.82 -13.86
C LYS A 11 -2.20 -12.35 -14.53
N GLU A 12 -3.35 -12.72 -13.98
CA GLU A 12 -4.65 -12.26 -14.46
C GLU A 12 -4.80 -10.74 -14.34
N ILE A 13 -4.46 -10.17 -13.18
CA ILE A 13 -4.47 -8.71 -12.94
C ILE A 13 -3.59 -8.01 -13.99
N ASN A 14 -2.37 -8.47 -14.18
CA ASN A 14 -1.44 -7.87 -15.15
C ASN A 14 -1.98 -7.92 -16.59
N ASN A 15 -2.57 -9.04 -16.98
CA ASN A 15 -3.19 -9.19 -18.30
C ASN A 15 -4.38 -8.23 -18.50
N LEU A 16 -5.19 -8.04 -17.47
CA LEU A 16 -6.33 -7.11 -17.51
C LEU A 16 -5.85 -5.65 -17.57
N LYS A 17 -4.78 -5.30 -16.83
CA LYS A 17 -4.17 -3.96 -16.87
C LYS A 17 -3.60 -3.59 -18.24
N LEU A 18 -3.12 -4.56 -19.00
CA LEU A 18 -2.66 -4.34 -20.38
C LEU A 18 -3.81 -3.99 -21.34
N LYS A 19 -5.02 -4.43 -21.04
CA LYS A 19 -6.20 -4.24 -21.91
C LYS A 19 -7.04 -3.02 -21.53
N HIS A 20 -7.01 -2.60 -20.27
CA HIS A 20 -7.89 -1.58 -19.72
C HIS A 20 -7.16 -0.61 -18.79
N ASN A 21 -7.58 0.66 -18.81
CA ASN A 21 -7.09 1.67 -17.89
C ASN A 21 -8.00 1.74 -16.65
N TYR A 22 -7.45 1.41 -15.48
CA TYR A 22 -8.17 1.41 -14.20
C TYR A 22 -7.97 2.69 -13.37
N ASN A 23 -7.34 3.73 -13.91
CA ASN A 23 -7.05 4.96 -13.16
C ASN A 23 -8.29 5.74 -12.70
N HIS A 24 -9.40 5.61 -13.39
CA HIS A 24 -10.63 6.36 -13.13
C HIS A 24 -11.69 5.54 -12.35
N ILE A 25 -11.46 4.27 -12.11
CA ILE A 25 -12.40 3.38 -11.41
C ILE A 25 -12.37 3.68 -9.92
N ASN A 26 -13.52 3.83 -9.26
CA ASN A 26 -13.58 4.07 -7.82
C ASN A 26 -13.23 2.80 -7.00
N VAL A 27 -13.00 2.94 -5.69
CA VAL A 27 -12.60 1.82 -4.82
C VAL A 27 -13.69 0.75 -4.71
N LYS A 28 -14.98 1.13 -4.77
CA LYS A 28 -16.07 0.14 -4.73
C LYS A 28 -16.02 -0.79 -5.93
N GLU A 29 -15.77 -0.24 -7.11
CA GLU A 29 -15.59 -1.01 -8.34
C GLU A 29 -14.30 -1.84 -8.30
N LEU A 30 -13.18 -1.30 -7.78
CA LEU A 30 -11.95 -2.08 -7.61
C LEU A 30 -12.16 -3.33 -6.74
N ARG A 31 -13.05 -3.28 -5.75
CA ARG A 31 -13.39 -4.45 -4.91
C ARG A 31 -14.08 -5.58 -5.67
N THR A 32 -14.68 -5.32 -6.82
CA THR A 32 -15.30 -6.34 -7.67
C THR A 32 -14.29 -7.08 -8.56
N LEU A 33 -13.11 -6.52 -8.74
CA LEU A 33 -12.06 -7.07 -9.60
C LEU A 33 -11.31 -8.22 -8.90
N PRO A 34 -10.58 -9.06 -9.66
CA PRO A 34 -9.71 -10.09 -9.08
C PRO A 34 -8.75 -9.54 -8.04
N SER A 35 -8.54 -10.27 -6.96
CA SER A 35 -7.59 -9.98 -5.89
C SER A 35 -7.22 -11.26 -5.18
N PHE A 36 -6.15 -11.23 -4.40
CA PHE A 36 -5.68 -12.36 -3.58
C PHE A 36 -5.51 -11.91 -2.13
N ASP A 37 -5.59 -12.83 -1.20
CA ASP A 37 -5.26 -12.59 0.20
C ASP A 37 -3.80 -12.95 0.44
N GLY A 38 -3.09 -12.08 1.17
CA GLY A 38 -1.69 -12.27 1.50
C GLY A 38 -0.85 -10.99 1.40
N ILE A 39 0.46 -11.15 1.33
CA ILE A 39 1.39 -10.03 1.21
C ILE A 39 1.51 -9.64 -0.27
N ALA A 40 1.17 -8.38 -0.56
CA ALA A 40 1.39 -7.75 -1.86
C ALA A 40 2.66 -6.89 -1.81
N GLU A 41 3.51 -7.01 -2.83
CA GLU A 41 4.72 -6.20 -2.96
C GLU A 41 4.52 -5.15 -4.05
N PHE A 42 4.92 -3.91 -3.75
CA PHE A 42 4.77 -2.75 -4.60
C PHE A 42 6.09 -2.00 -4.75
N LYS A 43 6.17 -1.16 -5.78
CA LYS A 43 7.31 -0.27 -6.01
C LYS A 43 6.96 1.18 -5.72
N PHE A 44 7.89 1.89 -5.10
CA PHE A 44 7.84 3.33 -4.93
C PHE A 44 9.24 3.91 -5.20
N LYS A 45 9.40 4.72 -6.25
CA LYS A 45 10.71 5.16 -6.76
C LYS A 45 11.63 3.94 -7.01
N SER A 46 12.81 3.89 -6.38
CA SER A 46 13.76 2.78 -6.45
C SER A 46 13.58 1.72 -5.36
N PHE A 47 12.56 1.85 -4.52
CA PHE A 47 12.32 0.97 -3.38
C PHE A 47 11.15 0.02 -3.64
N SER A 48 11.19 -1.15 -3.00
CA SER A 48 10.01 -2.01 -2.83
C SER A 48 9.48 -1.89 -1.41
N PHE A 49 8.17 -2.01 -1.27
CA PHE A 49 7.51 -2.12 0.03
C PHE A 49 6.38 -3.14 -0.05
N LYS A 50 5.93 -3.61 1.11
CA LYS A 50 4.93 -4.66 1.22
C LYS A 50 3.73 -4.20 2.03
N MET A 51 2.53 -4.66 1.65
CA MET A 51 1.32 -4.47 2.43
C MET A 51 0.47 -5.74 2.43
N LEU A 52 -0.23 -5.98 3.52
CA LEU A 52 -1.21 -7.05 3.61
C LEU A 52 -2.47 -6.69 2.85
N ASN A 53 -2.90 -7.60 1.98
CA ASN A 53 -4.17 -7.57 1.29
C ASN A 53 -5.05 -8.70 1.84
N ILE A 54 -6.15 -8.35 2.50
CA ILE A 54 -7.08 -9.32 3.08
C ILE A 54 -8.50 -8.90 2.70
N ALA A 55 -9.23 -9.83 2.11
CA ALA A 55 -10.65 -9.68 1.78
C ALA A 55 -10.99 -8.39 0.99
N LYS A 56 -10.03 -7.83 0.27
CA LYS A 56 -10.19 -6.56 -0.48
C LYS A 56 -10.62 -5.37 0.41
N ASP A 57 -10.27 -5.39 1.67
CA ASP A 57 -10.68 -4.36 2.64
C ASP A 57 -9.91 -3.05 2.48
N ASP A 58 -8.62 -3.12 2.09
CA ASP A 58 -7.74 -1.96 1.98
C ASP A 58 -7.77 -1.32 0.59
N GLY A 59 -8.33 -0.11 0.53
CA GLY A 59 -8.39 0.68 -0.70
C GLY A 59 -7.02 1.16 -1.21
N VAL A 60 -6.01 1.28 -0.34
CA VAL A 60 -4.62 1.62 -0.72
C VAL A 60 -4.03 0.47 -1.52
N VAL A 61 -4.11 -0.75 -0.96
CA VAL A 61 -3.61 -1.98 -1.61
C VAL A 61 -4.31 -2.19 -2.95
N LEU A 62 -5.65 -2.06 -3.01
CA LEU A 62 -6.39 -2.21 -4.26
C LEU A 62 -5.98 -1.19 -5.32
N LYS A 63 -5.74 0.06 -4.94
CA LYS A 63 -5.27 1.08 -5.87
C LYS A 63 -3.87 0.74 -6.40
N TYR A 64 -2.95 0.29 -5.56
CA TYR A 64 -1.64 -0.16 -6.02
C TYR A 64 -1.74 -1.40 -6.92
N LEU A 65 -2.53 -2.41 -6.55
CA LEU A 65 -2.72 -3.61 -7.38
C LEU A 65 -3.21 -3.27 -8.79
N TRP A 66 -4.15 -2.33 -8.93
CA TRP A 66 -4.81 -2.06 -10.19
C TRP A 66 -4.30 -0.84 -10.95
N ARG A 67 -3.63 0.10 -10.26
CA ARG A 67 -3.18 1.37 -10.85
C ARG A 67 -1.68 1.59 -10.75
N ASP A 68 -0.95 0.72 -10.05
CA ASP A 68 0.48 0.85 -9.72
C ASP A 68 0.82 2.15 -8.97
N LYS A 69 -0.18 2.82 -8.39
CA LYS A 69 0.00 4.10 -7.68
C LYS A 69 -1.12 4.38 -6.69
N TYR A 70 -0.77 5.14 -5.67
CA TYR A 70 -1.69 5.75 -4.71
C TYR A 70 -1.16 7.14 -4.35
N GLU A 71 -1.99 8.19 -4.48
CA GLU A 71 -1.65 9.57 -4.10
C GLU A 71 -0.22 10.01 -4.42
N ASN A 72 0.22 9.73 -5.65
CA ASN A 72 1.62 9.87 -6.05
C ASN A 72 2.25 11.21 -5.70
N THR A 73 1.54 12.33 -5.89
CA THR A 73 2.05 13.67 -5.59
C THR A 73 2.31 13.83 -4.09
N SER A 74 1.33 13.45 -3.25
CA SER A 74 1.43 13.55 -1.80
C SER A 74 2.49 12.62 -1.23
N LEU A 75 2.56 11.37 -1.71
CA LEU A 75 3.58 10.41 -1.26
C LEU A 75 5.00 10.82 -1.69
N ASN A 76 5.16 11.40 -2.87
CA ASN A 76 6.47 11.92 -3.29
C ASN A 76 6.90 13.11 -2.43
N LEU A 77 6.00 14.06 -2.17
CA LEU A 77 6.28 15.18 -1.28
C LEU A 77 6.61 14.69 0.13
N TRP A 78 5.80 13.76 0.68
CA TRP A 78 6.05 13.16 1.99
C TRP A 78 7.42 12.50 2.07
N TYR A 79 7.77 11.68 1.09
CA TYR A 79 9.09 11.06 1.00
C TYR A 79 10.21 12.11 0.97
N ASP A 80 10.04 13.20 0.23
CA ASP A 80 11.06 14.23 0.11
C ASP A 80 11.24 15.03 1.42
N ILE A 81 10.15 15.40 2.11
CA ILE A 81 10.23 16.11 3.39
C ILE A 81 10.71 15.23 4.57
N THR A 82 10.47 13.91 4.52
CA THR A 82 10.96 12.96 5.54
C THR A 82 12.43 12.56 5.32
N ARG A 83 13.11 13.10 4.30
CA ARG A 83 14.54 12.83 4.07
C ARG A 83 15.48 13.63 4.97
N ASP A 84 14.99 14.71 5.53
CA ASP A 84 15.77 15.55 6.42
C ASP A 84 15.86 14.93 7.83
N ASP A 85 16.90 15.30 8.57
CA ASP A 85 17.09 14.87 9.96
C ASP A 85 15.96 15.42 10.84
N GLY A 86 15.40 14.59 11.70
CA GLY A 86 14.30 15.00 12.58
C GLY A 86 13.38 13.85 12.95
N PHE A 87 12.16 14.17 13.31
CA PHE A 87 11.08 13.19 13.50
C PHE A 87 9.87 13.56 12.63
N SER A 88 9.08 12.58 12.28
CA SER A 88 7.83 12.78 11.55
C SER A 88 6.67 12.10 12.24
N ILE A 89 5.49 12.71 12.16
CA ILE A 89 4.26 12.17 12.73
C ILE A 89 3.24 11.99 11.60
N ASP A 90 2.75 10.76 11.46
CA ASP A 90 1.68 10.39 10.54
C ASP A 90 0.38 10.27 11.35
N ILE A 91 -0.49 11.29 11.26
CA ILE A 91 -1.75 11.34 12.00
C ILE A 91 -2.88 10.86 11.09
N GLY A 92 -3.60 9.81 11.51
CA GLY A 92 -4.56 9.11 10.68
C GLY A 92 -3.86 8.13 9.74
N ALA A 93 -2.87 7.41 10.27
CA ALA A 93 -1.97 6.56 9.50
C ALA A 93 -2.67 5.43 8.73
N HIS A 94 -3.95 5.15 9.03
CA HIS A 94 -4.74 4.11 8.39
C HIS A 94 -3.99 2.76 8.45
N THR A 95 -3.75 2.13 7.31
CA THR A 95 -2.99 0.87 7.20
C THR A 95 -1.49 1.07 6.99
N GLY A 96 -1.00 2.33 7.03
CA GLY A 96 0.40 2.68 7.21
C GLY A 96 1.20 3.05 5.97
N ILE A 97 0.57 3.37 4.84
CA ILE A 97 1.33 3.69 3.62
C ILE A 97 2.29 4.86 3.79
N TYR A 98 1.84 5.96 4.43
CA TYR A 98 2.70 7.13 4.68
C TYR A 98 3.79 6.80 5.71
N SER A 99 3.46 6.03 6.75
CA SER A 99 4.44 5.55 7.74
C SER A 99 5.51 4.67 7.10
N ILE A 100 5.14 3.75 6.20
CA ILE A 100 6.07 2.90 5.46
C ILE A 100 6.98 3.75 4.57
N ILE A 101 6.40 4.61 3.74
CA ILE A 101 7.16 5.43 2.79
C ILE A 101 8.11 6.41 3.51
N GLY A 102 7.66 7.01 4.62
CA GLY A 102 8.53 7.84 5.46
C GLY A 102 9.68 7.06 6.09
N SER A 103 9.41 5.83 6.55
CA SER A 103 10.43 4.97 7.19
C SER A 103 11.43 4.32 6.22
N ILE A 104 11.13 4.25 4.92
CA ILE A 104 12.09 3.80 3.89
C ILE A 104 13.34 4.69 3.89
N ASN A 105 13.19 5.94 4.27
CA ASN A 105 14.31 6.85 4.42
C ASN A 105 15.05 6.60 5.73
N LYS A 106 16.16 5.88 5.65
CA LYS A 106 17.00 5.51 6.81
C LYS A 106 17.62 6.70 7.58
N LYS A 107 17.47 7.92 7.08
CA LYS A 107 17.96 9.12 7.77
C LYS A 107 16.97 9.66 8.79
N LEU A 108 15.70 9.26 8.71
CA LEU A 108 14.67 9.67 9.65
C LEU A 108 14.86 8.93 10.98
N PRO A 109 15.23 9.61 12.08
CA PRO A 109 15.50 8.95 13.35
C PRO A 109 14.25 8.41 14.05
N LEU A 110 13.07 8.99 13.77
CA LEU A 110 11.81 8.58 14.39
C LEU A 110 10.60 8.88 13.49
N MET A 111 9.79 7.84 13.26
CA MET A 111 8.46 7.96 12.69
C MET A 111 7.44 7.57 13.75
N VAL A 112 6.50 8.47 14.06
CA VAL A 112 5.37 8.22 14.95
C VAL A 112 4.11 8.10 14.12
N SER A 113 3.38 6.99 14.26
CA SER A 113 2.14 6.72 13.53
C SER A 113 0.98 6.67 14.51
N ILE A 114 -0.08 7.41 14.22
CA ILE A 114 -1.28 7.51 15.06
C ILE A 114 -2.49 7.08 14.24
N GLU A 115 -3.18 6.02 14.67
CA GLU A 115 -4.40 5.52 14.05
C GLU A 115 -5.41 5.10 15.11
N PRO A 116 -6.55 5.78 15.24
CA PRO A 116 -7.53 5.50 16.30
C PRO A 116 -8.41 4.29 16.03
N HIS A 117 -8.59 3.88 14.75
CA HIS A 117 -9.44 2.76 14.40
C HIS A 117 -8.71 1.44 14.61
N PHE A 118 -9.14 0.61 15.54
CA PHE A 118 -8.40 -0.56 16.00
C PHE A 118 -8.06 -1.60 14.90
N LEU A 119 -8.94 -1.80 13.91
CA LEU A 119 -8.66 -2.70 12.79
C LEU A 119 -7.56 -2.15 11.87
N ASN A 120 -7.61 -0.85 11.56
CA ASN A 120 -6.57 -0.18 10.79
C ASN A 120 -5.24 -0.18 11.56
N TYR A 121 -5.30 0.07 12.87
CA TYR A 121 -4.11 0.03 13.73
C TYR A 121 -3.45 -1.36 13.75
N GLY A 122 -4.24 -2.43 13.89
CA GLY A 122 -3.71 -3.79 13.76
C GLY A 122 -3.03 -4.02 12.41
N ARG A 123 -3.67 -3.60 11.32
CA ARG A 123 -3.10 -3.69 9.97
C ARG A 123 -1.84 -2.83 9.80
N LEU A 124 -1.82 -1.63 10.37
CA LEU A 124 -0.65 -0.75 10.41
C LEU A 124 0.54 -1.47 11.06
N LEU A 125 0.36 -2.08 12.22
CA LEU A 125 1.42 -2.82 12.91
C LEU A 125 1.96 -3.99 12.06
N ASP A 126 1.07 -4.78 11.47
CA ASP A 126 1.46 -5.88 10.59
C ASP A 126 2.23 -5.36 9.36
N ASN A 127 1.75 -4.29 8.74
CA ASN A 127 2.40 -3.69 7.56
C ASN A 127 3.77 -3.10 7.90
N LEU A 128 3.94 -2.45 9.05
CA LEU A 128 5.25 -1.98 9.50
C LEU A 128 6.21 -3.15 9.75
N LYS A 129 5.73 -4.22 10.41
CA LYS A 129 6.53 -5.40 10.71
C LYS A 129 7.05 -6.12 9.47
N ILE A 130 6.28 -6.22 8.41
CA ILE A 130 6.73 -6.90 7.18
C ILE A 130 7.67 -6.05 6.32
N ASN A 131 7.88 -4.77 6.66
CA ASN A 131 8.80 -3.83 6.00
C ASN A 131 10.04 -3.49 6.86
N SER A 132 10.13 -4.01 8.09
CA SER A 132 11.26 -3.79 9.00
C SER A 132 12.45 -4.72 8.75
#